data_557fb8a8923f8b5d26455276671d5dc2
#
_entry.id   557fb8a8923f8b5d26455276671d5dc2
#
_cell.length_a   1.000
_cell.length_b   1.000
_cell.length_c   1.000
_cell.angle_alpha   90.00
_cell.angle_beta   90.00
_cell.angle_gamma   90.00
#
_symmetry.space_group_name_H-M   'P 1'
#
loop_
_entity.id
_entity.type
_entity.pdbx_description
1 polymer ?
#
loop_
_entity_poly.entity_id
_entity_poly.type
_entity_poly.pdbx_seq_one_letter_code
_entity_poly.pdbx_strand_id
1 'polypeptide(L)'
;MNKNLYRIVFNKARGLLMVVAENVLGSKKASGRGVAVAPVVLSAELTLRPLRFALMAALGLITLASPLAWGDIVADRGAPVGQQPVIINAANSVPQVNIQAPSAAGVSRNTYSQFDVNAQGAILNNARTNTQTQLGGWIEGNAHLAGGTARVILNEVNSSNPSQLRGYIEVAG
;
A
#
# COMPACT_ATOMS: atom_id res chain seq x y z
N MET A 1 -13.09 -17.07 24.54
CA MET A 1 -12.83 -17.21 23.10
C MET A 1 -13.86 -16.37 22.36
N ASN A 2 -13.45 -15.23 21.81
CA ASN A 2 -14.32 -14.36 21.02
C ASN A 2 -14.60 -15.01 19.67
N LYS A 3 -15.78 -15.57 19.54
CA LYS A 3 -16.35 -16.03 18.26
C LYS A 3 -17.09 -14.84 17.67
N ASN A 4 -16.74 -14.46 16.43
CA ASN A 4 -17.38 -13.47 15.56
C ASN A 4 -16.90 -12.01 15.70
N LEU A 5 -15.70 -11.75 15.20
CA LEU A 5 -15.19 -10.39 14.99
C LEU A 5 -15.52 -9.82 13.60
N TYR A 6 -16.35 -10.49 12.81
CA TYR A 6 -16.70 -10.02 11.46
C TYR A 6 -18.16 -10.31 11.13
N ARG A 7 -18.73 -9.47 10.28
CA ARG A 7 -20.05 -9.61 9.69
C ARG A 7 -19.96 -9.57 8.19
N ILE A 8 -20.65 -10.48 7.52
CA ILE A 8 -20.76 -10.52 6.06
C ILE A 8 -21.91 -9.61 5.65
N VAL A 9 -21.63 -8.60 4.82
CA VAL A 9 -22.61 -7.64 4.31
C VAL A 9 -22.63 -7.69 2.79
N PHE A 10 -23.83 -7.70 2.19
CA PHE A 10 -23.96 -7.62 0.74
C PHE A 10 -23.88 -6.17 0.28
N ASN A 11 -22.88 -5.86 -0.53
CA ASN A 11 -22.74 -4.52 -1.14
C ASN A 11 -23.54 -4.46 -2.44
N LYS A 12 -24.72 -3.82 -2.39
CA LYS A 12 -25.61 -3.68 -3.53
C LYS A 12 -25.00 -2.92 -4.72
N ALA A 13 -24.10 -2.00 -4.47
CA ALA A 13 -23.47 -1.21 -5.54
C ALA A 13 -22.44 -2.01 -6.35
N ARG A 14 -21.86 -3.06 -5.74
CA ARG A 14 -20.84 -3.91 -6.37
C ARG A 14 -21.30 -5.35 -6.63
N GLY A 15 -22.48 -5.72 -6.16
CA GLY A 15 -23.03 -7.08 -6.32
C GLY A 15 -22.24 -8.18 -5.58
N LEU A 16 -21.44 -7.82 -4.56
CA LEU A 16 -20.52 -8.73 -3.88
C LEU A 16 -20.78 -8.80 -2.38
N LEU A 17 -20.50 -9.96 -1.79
CA LEU A 17 -20.43 -10.13 -0.34
C LEU A 17 -19.11 -9.55 0.17
N MET A 18 -19.17 -8.71 1.19
CA MET A 18 -18.02 -8.10 1.86
C MET A 18 -17.98 -8.48 3.32
N VAL A 19 -16.78 -8.75 3.82
CA VAL A 19 -16.53 -9.00 5.25
C VAL A 19 -16.19 -7.66 5.90
N VAL A 20 -16.93 -7.29 6.96
CA VAL A 20 -16.71 -6.04 7.70
C VAL A 20 -16.38 -6.39 9.14
N ALA A 21 -15.33 -5.76 9.70
CA ALA A 21 -15.01 -5.90 11.12
C ALA A 21 -16.10 -5.26 11.97
N GLU A 22 -16.51 -5.93 13.05
CA GLU A 22 -17.67 -5.51 13.86
C GLU A 22 -17.35 -4.48 14.94
N ASN A 23 -16.11 -4.11 15.10
CA ASN A 23 -15.66 -3.12 16.09
C ASN A 23 -15.71 -1.65 15.60
N VAL A 24 -16.38 -1.38 14.48
CA VAL A 24 -16.66 -0.01 14.05
C VAL A 24 -17.82 0.52 14.89
N LEU A 25 -17.53 1.34 15.89
CA LEU A 25 -18.54 2.12 16.61
C LEU A 25 -19.24 3.03 15.59
N GLY A 26 -20.48 2.67 15.23
CA GLY A 26 -21.31 3.50 14.37
C GLY A 26 -21.50 4.86 15.01
N SER A 27 -21.00 5.93 14.39
CA SER A 27 -21.29 7.29 14.83
C SER A 27 -22.80 7.52 14.72
N LYS A 28 -23.45 7.63 15.86
CA LYS A 28 -24.86 8.03 15.95
C LYS A 28 -24.97 9.43 15.35
N LYS A 29 -25.78 9.54 14.30
CA LYS A 29 -26.15 10.81 13.68
C LYS A 29 -26.82 11.69 14.76
N ALA A 30 -26.08 12.68 15.27
CA ALA A 30 -26.64 13.66 16.19
C ALA A 30 -27.70 14.48 15.45
N SER A 31 -28.91 14.45 15.97
CA SER A 31 -30.01 15.30 15.52
C SER A 31 -29.65 16.75 15.83
N GLY A 32 -29.30 17.52 14.82
CA GLY A 32 -28.91 18.92 14.94
C GLY A 32 -30.10 19.80 15.33
N ARG A 33 -30.08 20.27 16.57
CA ARG A 33 -30.92 21.39 17.00
C ARG A 33 -30.17 22.67 16.59
N GLY A 34 -30.72 23.39 15.62
CA GLY A 34 -30.13 24.61 15.11
C GLY A 34 -30.08 25.68 16.21
N VAL A 35 -28.86 26.08 16.57
CA VAL A 35 -28.59 27.29 17.32
C VAL A 35 -28.29 28.38 16.30
N ALA A 36 -29.13 29.39 16.23
CA ALA A 36 -28.90 30.58 15.42
C ALA A 36 -27.64 31.29 15.94
N VAL A 37 -26.58 31.28 15.15
CA VAL A 37 -25.36 32.04 15.41
C VAL A 37 -25.57 33.43 14.84
N ALA A 38 -25.62 34.43 15.72
CA ALA A 38 -25.59 35.84 15.35
C ALA A 38 -24.27 36.15 14.59
N PRO A 39 -24.29 37.02 13.57
CA PRO A 39 -23.08 37.37 12.87
C PRO A 39 -22.18 38.21 13.77
N VAL A 40 -21.06 37.64 14.20
CA VAL A 40 -19.97 38.42 14.83
C VAL A 40 -19.26 39.14 13.68
N VAL A 41 -19.52 40.44 13.56
CA VAL A 41 -18.75 41.33 12.67
C VAL A 41 -17.37 41.52 13.31
N LEU A 42 -16.42 40.72 12.94
CA LEU A 42 -15.02 40.92 13.33
C LEU A 42 -14.42 41.96 12.38
N SER A 43 -14.47 43.22 12.75
CA SER A 43 -13.68 44.30 12.09
C SER A 43 -12.23 44.14 12.55
N ALA A 44 -11.50 43.20 11.98
CA ALA A 44 -10.07 43.12 12.13
C ALA A 44 -9.46 44.03 11.07
N GLU A 45 -8.96 45.19 11.47
CA GLU A 45 -8.04 45.98 10.64
C GLU A 45 -6.74 45.19 10.48
N LEU A 46 -6.67 44.42 9.43
CA LEU A 46 -5.47 43.68 9.05
C LEU A 46 -4.49 44.60 8.34
N THR A 47 -3.73 45.37 9.10
CA THR A 47 -2.48 46.00 8.61
C THR A 47 -1.39 44.94 8.55
N LEU A 48 -1.55 43.97 7.66
CA LEU A 48 -0.52 42.97 7.40
C LEU A 48 0.53 43.55 6.46
N ARG A 49 1.74 43.76 7.00
CA ARG A 49 2.89 44.08 6.19
C ARG A 49 3.07 43.00 5.11
N PRO A 50 3.21 43.35 3.81
CA PRO A 50 3.21 42.38 2.70
C PRO A 50 4.28 41.28 2.83
N LEU A 51 5.37 41.58 3.56
CA LEU A 51 6.46 40.63 3.76
C LEU A 51 6.07 39.41 4.66
N ARG A 52 5.19 39.64 5.65
CA ARG A 52 4.74 38.57 6.54
C ARG A 52 3.71 37.66 5.86
N PHE A 53 2.91 38.22 4.96
CA PHE A 53 1.95 37.46 4.17
C PHE A 53 2.65 36.53 3.15
N ALA A 54 3.72 37.05 2.49
CA ALA A 54 4.51 36.26 1.56
C ALA A 54 5.23 35.10 2.26
N LEU A 55 5.73 35.29 3.49
CA LEU A 55 6.40 34.26 4.27
C LEU A 55 5.41 33.15 4.72
N MET A 56 4.21 33.55 5.16
CA MET A 56 3.16 32.57 5.57
C MET A 56 2.62 31.80 4.37
N ALA A 57 2.46 32.44 3.21
CA ALA A 57 2.05 31.76 1.98
C ALA A 57 3.14 30.77 1.49
N ALA A 58 4.40 31.12 1.60
CA ALA A 58 5.51 30.23 1.24
C ALA A 58 5.62 29.01 2.19
N LEU A 59 5.45 29.22 3.51
CA LEU A 59 5.39 28.09 4.46
C LEU A 59 4.12 27.23 4.28
N GLY A 60 2.99 27.83 3.94
CA GLY A 60 1.74 27.10 3.67
C GLY A 60 1.79 26.24 2.42
N LEU A 61 2.50 26.69 1.38
CA LEU A 61 2.71 25.95 0.14
C LEU A 61 3.63 24.71 0.34
N ILE A 62 4.59 24.81 1.28
CA ILE A 62 5.48 23.67 1.58
C ILE A 62 4.72 22.54 2.30
N THR A 63 3.68 22.85 3.07
CA THR A 63 2.90 21.83 3.79
C THR A 63 1.86 21.13 2.92
N LEU A 64 1.53 21.68 1.73
CA LEU A 64 0.61 21.05 0.77
C LEU A 64 1.30 20.07 -0.18
N ALA A 65 2.64 20.05 -0.22
CA ALA A 65 3.37 18.95 -0.82
C ALA A 65 3.31 17.76 0.15
N SER A 66 2.16 17.09 0.23
CA SER A 66 2.13 15.74 0.77
C SER A 66 3.20 14.97 0.03
N PRO A 67 4.21 14.38 0.69
CA PRO A 67 5.10 13.47 0.00
C PRO A 67 4.16 12.44 -0.65
N LEU A 68 4.20 12.34 -1.97
CA LEU A 68 3.60 11.21 -2.67
C LEU A 68 4.17 10.01 -1.93
N ALA A 69 3.33 9.32 -1.17
CA ALA A 69 3.72 8.10 -0.49
C ALA A 69 4.06 7.11 -1.61
N TRP A 70 5.35 7.07 -1.96
CA TRP A 70 5.88 6.09 -2.87
C TRP A 70 5.65 4.76 -2.18
N GLY A 71 4.89 3.89 -2.80
CA GLY A 71 4.77 2.53 -2.31
C GLY A 71 6.18 1.97 -2.21
N ASP A 72 6.57 1.53 -1.04
CA ASP A 72 7.89 0.95 -0.82
C ASP A 72 7.74 -0.52 -0.48
N ILE A 73 8.46 -1.36 -1.21
CA ILE A 73 8.55 -2.78 -0.94
C ILE A 73 9.94 -3.04 -0.39
N VAL A 74 10.02 -3.37 0.90
CA VAL A 74 11.30 -3.57 1.62
C VAL A 74 11.33 -4.98 2.20
N ALA A 75 12.32 -5.76 1.80
CA ALA A 75 12.56 -7.08 2.40
C ALA A 75 12.93 -6.94 3.88
N ASP A 76 12.44 -7.84 4.72
CA ASP A 76 12.83 -7.90 6.12
C ASP A 76 14.23 -8.52 6.24
N ARG A 77 15.22 -7.69 6.57
CA ARG A 77 16.61 -8.12 6.77
C ARG A 77 16.80 -8.96 8.04
N GLY A 78 15.84 -8.92 8.95
CA GLY A 78 15.82 -9.77 10.14
C GLY A 78 15.28 -11.18 9.89
N ALA A 79 14.63 -11.42 8.75
CA ALA A 79 14.13 -12.73 8.38
C ALA A 79 15.28 -13.68 7.98
N PRO A 80 15.06 -15.02 8.01
CA PRO A 80 16.02 -15.98 7.47
C PRO A 80 16.38 -15.69 6.01
N VAL A 81 17.64 -15.89 5.62
CA VAL A 81 18.16 -15.56 4.28
C VAL A 81 17.28 -16.13 3.14
N GLY A 82 16.80 -17.37 3.28
CA GLY A 82 15.90 -17.99 2.30
C GLY A 82 14.47 -17.45 2.29
N GLN A 83 14.18 -16.38 3.02
CA GLN A 83 12.88 -15.69 3.07
C GLN A 83 13.00 -14.19 2.76
N GLN A 84 14.22 -13.73 2.42
CA GLN A 84 14.48 -12.34 2.07
C GLN A 84 14.43 -12.19 0.54
N PRO A 85 13.33 -11.73 -0.05
CA PRO A 85 13.25 -11.54 -1.49
C PRO A 85 14.17 -10.40 -1.94
N VAL A 86 14.59 -10.44 -3.19
CA VAL A 86 15.39 -9.37 -3.81
C VAL A 86 14.46 -8.42 -4.54
N ILE A 87 14.48 -7.15 -4.14
CA ILE A 87 13.68 -6.11 -4.78
C ILE A 87 14.57 -5.32 -5.72
N ILE A 88 14.16 -5.22 -6.98
CA ILE A 88 14.78 -4.41 -8.03
C ILE A 88 13.69 -3.61 -8.74
N ASN A 89 14.07 -2.75 -9.67
CA ASN A 89 13.13 -2.06 -10.53
C ASN A 89 13.22 -2.62 -11.95
N ALA A 90 12.08 -2.83 -12.59
CA ALA A 90 11.99 -3.06 -14.03
C ALA A 90 12.44 -1.81 -14.80
N ALA A 91 12.63 -1.92 -16.10
CA ALA A 91 13.13 -0.83 -16.94
C ALA A 91 12.30 0.45 -16.89
N ASN A 92 11.02 0.34 -16.59
CA ASN A 92 10.06 1.44 -16.44
C ASN A 92 9.84 1.87 -14.98
N SER A 93 10.74 1.48 -14.07
CA SER A 93 10.72 1.79 -12.63
C SER A 93 9.60 1.12 -11.83
N VAL A 94 8.86 0.16 -12.39
CA VAL A 94 7.92 -0.66 -11.61
C VAL A 94 8.70 -1.59 -10.69
N PRO A 95 8.39 -1.67 -9.39
CA PRO A 95 9.03 -2.57 -8.47
C PRO A 95 8.87 -4.04 -8.89
N GLN A 96 9.98 -4.76 -8.96
CA GLN A 96 10.04 -6.19 -9.25
C GLN A 96 10.62 -6.92 -8.06
N VAL A 97 9.89 -7.89 -7.55
CA VAL A 97 10.30 -8.76 -6.46
C VAL A 97 10.73 -10.11 -7.01
N ASN A 98 12.01 -10.41 -6.96
CA ASN A 98 12.51 -11.75 -7.21
C ASN A 98 12.25 -12.59 -5.95
N ILE A 99 11.20 -13.42 -6.02
CA ILE A 99 10.78 -14.27 -4.90
C ILE A 99 11.84 -15.30 -4.55
N GLN A 100 11.83 -15.80 -3.32
CA GLN A 100 12.75 -16.84 -2.85
C GLN A 100 12.41 -18.20 -3.42
N ALA A 101 13.41 -19.10 -3.40
CA ALA A 101 13.27 -20.47 -3.84
C ALA A 101 12.08 -21.15 -3.12
N PRO A 102 11.19 -21.84 -3.86
CA PRO A 102 10.10 -22.56 -3.21
C PRO A 102 10.59 -23.78 -2.45
N SER A 103 9.91 -24.13 -1.39
CA SER A 103 10.09 -25.39 -0.67
C SER A 103 9.71 -26.60 -1.54
N ALA A 104 9.99 -27.82 -1.08
CA ALA A 104 9.56 -29.04 -1.75
C ALA A 104 8.02 -29.12 -1.97
N ALA A 105 7.24 -28.44 -1.11
CA ALA A 105 5.80 -28.30 -1.28
C ALA A 105 5.41 -27.22 -2.32
N GLY A 106 6.37 -26.54 -2.94
CA GLY A 106 6.13 -25.51 -3.93
C GLY A 106 5.73 -24.15 -3.36
N VAL A 107 6.03 -23.87 -2.08
CA VAL A 107 5.72 -22.61 -1.42
C VAL A 107 6.97 -21.74 -1.35
N SER A 108 6.94 -20.58 -2.01
CA SER A 108 7.95 -19.51 -1.84
C SER A 108 7.49 -18.60 -0.71
N ARG A 109 8.26 -18.52 0.36
CA ARG A 109 7.99 -17.63 1.50
C ARG A 109 8.87 -16.40 1.41
N ASN A 110 8.26 -15.23 1.44
CA ASN A 110 8.91 -13.93 1.30
C ASN A 110 8.50 -13.04 2.46
N THR A 111 9.46 -12.52 3.22
CA THR A 111 9.20 -11.70 4.39
C THR A 111 9.65 -10.27 4.15
N TYR A 112 8.80 -9.32 4.52
CA TYR A 112 9.01 -7.89 4.30
C TYR A 112 8.87 -7.12 5.61
N SER A 113 9.63 -6.05 5.74
CA SER A 113 9.38 -5.01 6.75
C SER A 113 8.33 -4.00 6.29
N GLN A 114 8.12 -3.84 4.96
CA GLN A 114 7.09 -3.01 4.35
C GLN A 114 6.70 -3.58 2.99
N PHE A 115 5.41 -3.59 2.67
CA PHE A 115 4.92 -4.04 1.37
C PHE A 115 3.82 -3.12 0.86
N ASP A 116 4.23 -1.93 0.40
CA ASP A 116 3.32 -0.94 -0.17
C ASP A 116 3.39 -0.97 -1.70
N VAL A 117 2.25 -1.18 -2.33
CA VAL A 117 2.11 -1.16 -3.79
C VAL A 117 1.41 0.12 -4.20
N ASN A 118 2.13 0.98 -4.92
CA ASN A 118 1.60 2.24 -5.45
C ASN A 118 0.73 2.00 -6.70
N ALA A 119 0.23 3.08 -7.31
CA ALA A 119 -0.64 3.00 -8.50
C ALA A 119 0.05 2.37 -9.73
N GLN A 120 1.38 2.36 -9.81
CA GLN A 120 2.12 1.72 -10.89
C GLN A 120 2.10 0.19 -10.80
N GLY A 121 1.76 -0.34 -9.62
CA GLY A 121 1.73 -1.77 -9.36
C GLY A 121 3.07 -2.33 -8.91
N ALA A 122 3.15 -3.66 -8.84
CA ALA A 122 4.35 -4.42 -8.53
C ALA A 122 4.36 -5.77 -9.25
N ILE A 123 5.53 -6.31 -9.51
CA ILE A 123 5.72 -7.61 -10.17
C ILE A 123 6.34 -8.59 -9.18
N LEU A 124 5.67 -9.74 -8.97
CA LEU A 124 6.26 -10.89 -8.29
C LEU A 124 6.85 -11.82 -9.35
N ASN A 125 8.18 -11.85 -9.43
CA ASN A 125 8.88 -12.61 -10.46
C ASN A 125 8.98 -14.10 -10.09
N ASN A 126 8.08 -14.90 -10.64
CA ASN A 126 8.05 -16.36 -10.55
C ASN A 126 8.53 -17.03 -11.84
N ALA A 127 9.15 -16.29 -12.77
CA ALA A 127 9.66 -16.80 -14.03
C ALA A 127 11.10 -17.31 -13.88
N ARG A 128 11.40 -18.50 -14.42
CA ARG A 128 12.77 -19.07 -14.44
C ARG A 128 13.63 -18.50 -15.57
N THR A 129 12.99 -18.02 -16.62
CA THR A 129 13.61 -17.46 -17.82
C THR A 129 13.07 -16.07 -18.08
N ASN A 130 13.73 -15.32 -18.92
CA ASN A 130 13.25 -14.01 -19.32
C ASN A 130 11.83 -14.11 -19.85
N THR A 131 10.97 -13.23 -19.39
CA THR A 131 9.54 -13.24 -19.74
C THR A 131 9.02 -11.81 -19.91
N GLN A 132 7.94 -11.70 -20.65
CA GLN A 132 7.23 -10.44 -20.84
C GLN A 132 6.13 -10.31 -19.79
N THR A 133 6.06 -9.13 -19.16
CA THR A 133 5.04 -8.76 -18.18
C THR A 133 4.22 -7.58 -18.71
N GLN A 134 3.01 -7.40 -18.17
CA GLN A 134 2.16 -6.27 -18.52
C GLN A 134 2.65 -4.97 -17.87
N LEU A 135 3.13 -5.05 -16.62
CA LEU A 135 3.55 -3.90 -15.85
C LEU A 135 4.98 -3.45 -16.19
N GLY A 136 5.93 -4.36 -16.34
CA GLY A 136 7.36 -4.05 -16.45
C GLY A 136 7.97 -4.28 -17.85
N GLY A 137 7.18 -4.78 -18.81
CA GLY A 137 7.72 -5.21 -20.09
C GLY A 137 8.56 -6.50 -19.96
N TRP A 138 9.68 -6.58 -20.67
CA TRP A 138 10.61 -7.70 -20.55
C TRP A 138 11.39 -7.64 -19.24
N ILE A 139 11.35 -8.73 -18.49
CA ILE A 139 12.12 -8.89 -17.25
C ILE A 139 13.00 -10.14 -17.31
N GLU A 140 14.09 -10.13 -16.58
CA GLU A 140 14.99 -11.28 -16.48
C GLU A 140 14.39 -12.38 -15.59
N GLY A 141 14.78 -13.63 -15.88
CA GLY A 141 14.43 -14.78 -15.07
C GLY A 141 14.98 -14.65 -13.65
N ASN A 142 14.25 -15.17 -12.68
CA ASN A 142 14.62 -15.15 -11.29
C ASN A 142 15.61 -16.29 -10.97
N ALA A 143 16.85 -15.95 -10.63
CA ALA A 143 17.92 -16.89 -10.32
C ALA A 143 17.62 -17.80 -9.12
N HIS A 144 16.76 -17.36 -8.18
CA HIS A 144 16.35 -18.18 -7.03
C HIS A 144 15.46 -19.36 -7.43
N LEU A 145 14.93 -19.38 -8.64
CA LEU A 145 14.01 -20.41 -9.13
C LEU A 145 14.70 -21.51 -9.94
N ALA A 146 16.00 -21.71 -9.79
CA ALA A 146 16.74 -22.77 -10.51
C ALA A 146 16.11 -24.16 -10.30
N GLY A 147 15.58 -24.44 -9.09
CA GLY A 147 14.90 -25.68 -8.74
C GLY A 147 13.46 -25.81 -9.20
N GLY A 148 12.83 -24.73 -9.68
CA GLY A 148 11.43 -24.72 -10.11
C GLY A 148 10.70 -23.44 -9.73
N THR A 149 9.53 -23.22 -10.36
CA THR A 149 8.64 -22.11 -10.03
C THR A 149 7.83 -22.41 -8.78
N ALA A 150 7.39 -21.37 -8.09
CA ALA A 150 6.49 -21.50 -6.93
C ALA A 150 5.06 -21.81 -7.40
N ARG A 151 4.38 -22.69 -6.69
CA ARG A 151 2.93 -22.91 -6.83
C ARG A 151 2.13 -21.96 -5.94
N VAL A 152 2.74 -21.54 -4.82
CA VAL A 152 2.19 -20.57 -3.89
C VAL A 152 3.28 -19.57 -3.54
N ILE A 153 2.98 -18.29 -3.64
CA ILE A 153 3.84 -17.20 -3.18
C ILE A 153 3.20 -16.66 -1.89
N LEU A 154 3.88 -16.90 -0.78
CA LEU A 154 3.46 -16.40 0.52
C LEU A 154 4.27 -15.13 0.83
N ASN A 155 3.60 -13.99 0.88
CA ASN A 155 4.18 -12.71 1.27
C ASN A 155 3.73 -12.38 2.68
N GLU A 156 4.69 -12.27 3.59
CA GLU A 156 4.47 -11.93 5.00
C GLU A 156 5.06 -10.57 5.31
N VAL A 157 4.28 -9.71 5.94
CA VAL A 157 4.75 -8.39 6.37
C VAL A 157 4.94 -8.39 7.88
N ASN A 158 6.19 -8.27 8.31
CA ASN A 158 6.58 -8.23 9.72
C ASN A 158 6.76 -6.77 10.16
N SER A 159 5.65 -6.04 10.24
CA SER A 159 5.60 -4.63 10.58
C SER A 159 4.33 -4.29 11.34
N SER A 160 4.41 -3.27 12.20
CA SER A 160 3.22 -2.66 12.83
C SER A 160 2.47 -1.71 11.88
N ASN A 161 3.12 -1.31 10.77
CA ASN A 161 2.49 -0.42 9.78
C ASN A 161 1.69 -1.25 8.77
N PRO A 162 0.39 -0.99 8.59
CA PRO A 162 -0.42 -1.69 7.60
C PRO A 162 0.10 -1.43 6.18
N SER A 163 0.20 -2.50 5.38
CA SER A 163 0.53 -2.38 3.95
C SER A 163 -0.59 -1.71 3.17
N GLN A 164 -0.20 -0.90 2.19
CA GLN A 164 -1.12 -0.19 1.32
C GLN A 164 -1.05 -0.74 -0.11
N LEU A 165 -2.09 -1.45 -0.52
CA LEU A 165 -2.21 -2.01 -1.86
C LEU A 165 -3.08 -1.09 -2.72
N ARG A 166 -2.45 -0.14 -3.41
CA ARG A 166 -3.11 0.88 -4.24
C ARG A 166 -3.01 0.58 -5.73
N GLY A 167 -2.20 -0.39 -6.13
CA GLY A 167 -1.94 -0.80 -7.49
C GLY A 167 -2.14 -2.29 -7.71
N TYR A 168 -1.97 -2.69 -8.96
CA TYR A 168 -2.06 -4.06 -9.40
C TYR A 168 -0.80 -4.84 -9.02
N ILE A 169 -0.95 -6.11 -8.64
CA ILE A 169 0.16 -7.04 -8.44
C ILE A 169 0.09 -8.08 -9.56
N GLU A 170 1.14 -8.11 -10.38
CA GLU A 170 1.33 -9.09 -11.44
C GLU A 170 2.24 -10.20 -10.96
N VAL A 171 1.91 -11.45 -11.28
CA VAL A 171 2.80 -12.59 -11.10
C VAL A 171 3.34 -12.97 -12.47
N ALA A 172 4.67 -12.89 -12.64
CA ALA A 172 5.35 -13.25 -13.87
C ALA A 172 5.74 -14.74 -13.86
N GLY A 173 5.40 -15.48 -14.90
CA GLY A 173 5.74 -16.90 -15.07
C GLY A 173 4.62 -17.87 -14.83
#